data_1f644924e0adf5ea01268dcad822762c
#
_entry.id   1f644924e0adf5ea01268dcad822762c
#
_cell.length_a   1.000
_cell.length_b   1.000
_cell.length_c   1.000
_cell.angle_alpha   90.00
_cell.angle_beta   90.00
_cell.angle_gamma   90.00
#
_symmetry.space_group_name_H-M   'P 1'
#
loop_
_entity.id
_entity.type
_entity.pdbx_description
1 polymer ?
#
loop_
_entity_poly.entity_id
_entity_poly.type
_entity_poly.pdbx_seq_one_letter_code
_entity_poly.pdbx_strand_id
1 'polypeptide(L)'
;MPATLSINAIRERCVKFAYDWSDCVGDEKQDGHEFMRELMKCFGITKRKAISYERRSNRASTGRQGYIDALIPGKALIEMKSAGKDLDRAEEQALDYIHDLADVETPRLLIISD
;
A
#
# COMPACT_ATOMS: atom_id res chain seq x y z
N MET A 1 -23.36 10.48 1.22
CA MET A 1 -22.22 9.75 1.83
C MET A 1 -22.33 8.28 1.51
N PRO A 2 -21.30 7.68 0.99
CA PRO A 2 -21.32 6.23 0.86
C PRO A 2 -21.43 5.60 2.23
N ALA A 3 -22.17 4.52 2.32
CA ALA A 3 -22.29 3.77 3.56
C ALA A 3 -20.93 3.15 3.92
N THR A 4 -20.59 3.20 5.22
CA THR A 4 -19.41 2.50 5.72
C THR A 4 -19.62 1.00 5.59
N LEU A 5 -18.63 0.28 5.08
CA LEU A 5 -18.70 -1.17 4.99
C LEU A 5 -18.71 -1.79 6.38
N SER A 6 -19.54 -2.81 6.56
CA SER A 6 -19.50 -3.60 7.79
C SER A 6 -18.22 -4.44 7.85
N ILE A 7 -17.81 -4.81 9.06
CA ILE A 7 -16.67 -5.71 9.26
C ILE A 7 -16.88 -7.04 8.54
N ASN A 8 -18.10 -7.56 8.54
CA ASN A 8 -18.42 -8.82 7.86
C ASN A 8 -18.23 -8.69 6.34
N ALA A 9 -18.67 -7.57 5.75
CA ALA A 9 -18.46 -7.32 4.33
C ALA A 9 -16.97 -7.21 3.99
N ILE A 10 -16.20 -6.54 4.83
CA ILE A 10 -14.75 -6.43 4.66
C ILE A 10 -14.11 -7.83 4.72
N ARG A 11 -14.48 -8.65 5.70
CA ARG A 11 -13.96 -10.00 5.84
C ARG A 11 -14.25 -10.87 4.63
N GLU A 12 -15.48 -10.82 4.12
CA GLU A 12 -15.87 -11.58 2.93
C GLU A 12 -15.03 -11.17 1.72
N ARG A 13 -14.85 -9.87 1.52
CA ARG A 13 -14.03 -9.35 0.43
C ARG A 13 -12.56 -9.75 0.57
N CYS A 14 -12.02 -9.69 1.79
CA CYS A 14 -10.63 -10.10 2.04
C CYS A 14 -10.43 -11.60 1.82
N VAL A 15 -11.39 -12.45 2.18
CA VAL A 15 -11.32 -13.89 1.92
C VAL A 15 -11.28 -14.16 0.42
N LYS A 16 -12.15 -13.51 -0.34
CA LYS A 16 -12.15 -13.64 -1.80
C LYS A 16 -10.84 -13.14 -2.40
N PHE A 17 -10.36 -11.99 -1.95
CA PHE A 17 -9.09 -11.43 -2.38
C PHE A 17 -7.93 -12.40 -2.13
N ALA A 18 -7.85 -12.95 -0.93
CA ALA A 18 -6.81 -13.91 -0.58
C ALA A 18 -6.86 -15.15 -1.46
N TYR A 19 -8.05 -15.65 -1.74
CA TYR A 19 -8.23 -16.79 -2.65
C TYR A 19 -7.79 -16.45 -4.08
N ASP A 20 -8.23 -15.30 -4.58
CA ASP A 20 -7.93 -14.89 -5.96
C ASP A 20 -6.42 -14.68 -6.19
N TRP A 21 -5.68 -14.29 -5.16
CA TRP A 21 -4.25 -14.03 -5.25
C TRP A 21 -3.37 -15.16 -4.69
N SER A 22 -3.96 -16.25 -4.20
CA SER A 22 -3.24 -17.31 -3.48
C SER A 22 -2.17 -18.02 -4.32
N ASP A 23 -2.36 -18.11 -5.62
CA ASP A 23 -1.44 -18.78 -6.53
C ASP A 23 -0.59 -17.80 -7.36
N CYS A 24 -0.69 -16.52 -7.05
CA CYS A 24 0.10 -15.50 -7.73
C CYS A 24 1.53 -15.49 -7.19
N VAL A 25 2.50 -15.69 -8.07
CA VAL A 25 3.91 -15.46 -7.73
C VAL A 25 4.17 -13.99 -8.02
N GLY A 26 4.09 -13.15 -6.99
CA GLY A 26 4.10 -11.71 -7.14
C GLY A 26 5.29 -11.15 -7.89
N ASP A 27 5.02 -10.40 -8.93
CA ASP A 27 5.99 -9.54 -9.58
C ASP A 27 5.63 -8.10 -9.26
N GLU A 28 6.47 -7.44 -8.49
CA GLU A 28 6.25 -6.06 -8.02
C GLU A 28 5.92 -5.11 -9.17
N LYS A 29 6.57 -5.25 -10.32
CA LYS A 29 6.38 -4.36 -11.46
C LYS A 29 5.13 -4.66 -12.25
N GLN A 30 4.78 -5.94 -12.40
CA GLN A 30 3.63 -6.35 -13.19
C GLN A 30 2.32 -6.26 -12.42
N ASP A 31 2.32 -6.80 -11.20
CA ASP A 31 1.09 -7.09 -10.46
C ASP A 31 0.84 -6.13 -9.30
N GLY A 32 1.85 -5.34 -8.90
CA GLY A 32 1.79 -4.54 -7.69
C GLY A 32 0.64 -3.55 -7.64
N HIS A 33 0.40 -2.79 -8.70
CA HIS A 33 -0.67 -1.78 -8.73
C HIS A 33 -2.05 -2.43 -8.66
N GLU A 34 -2.25 -3.51 -9.40
CA GLU A 34 -3.52 -4.22 -9.37
C GLU A 34 -3.79 -4.85 -8.02
N PHE A 35 -2.77 -5.49 -7.43
CA PHE A 35 -2.85 -6.05 -6.09
C PHE A 35 -3.25 -4.98 -5.08
N MET A 36 -2.56 -3.84 -5.07
CA MET A 36 -2.85 -2.75 -4.14
C MET A 36 -4.26 -2.20 -4.32
N ARG A 37 -4.69 -2.03 -5.57
CA ARG A 37 -6.02 -1.53 -5.88
C ARG A 37 -7.11 -2.49 -5.37
N GLU A 38 -6.94 -3.77 -5.64
CA GLU A 38 -7.92 -4.77 -5.21
C GLU A 38 -7.96 -4.94 -3.70
N LEU A 39 -6.79 -4.87 -3.05
CA LEU A 39 -6.73 -4.89 -1.59
C LEU A 39 -7.52 -3.72 -1.00
N MET A 40 -7.34 -2.53 -1.54
CA MET A 40 -8.04 -1.34 -1.04
C MET A 40 -9.54 -1.41 -1.28
N LYS A 41 -9.98 -2.04 -2.36
CA LYS A 41 -11.42 -2.27 -2.60
C LYS A 41 -12.07 -3.10 -1.50
N CYS A 42 -11.32 -4.01 -0.88
CA CYS A 42 -11.84 -4.79 0.25
C CYS A 42 -12.30 -3.90 1.40
N PHE A 43 -11.68 -2.74 1.55
CA PHE A 43 -11.98 -1.76 2.59
C PHE A 43 -12.87 -0.62 2.11
N GLY A 44 -13.42 -0.73 0.90
CA GLY A 44 -14.32 0.27 0.35
C GLY A 44 -13.63 1.48 -0.29
N ILE A 45 -12.32 1.44 -0.46
CA ILE A 45 -11.58 2.50 -1.12
C ILE A 45 -11.59 2.24 -2.62
N THR A 46 -12.51 2.89 -3.32
CA THR A 46 -12.76 2.64 -4.75
C THR A 46 -12.53 3.86 -5.63
N LYS A 47 -12.37 5.05 -5.05
CA LYS A 47 -12.16 6.26 -5.82
C LYS A 47 -10.82 6.22 -6.53
N ARG A 48 -10.84 6.55 -7.81
CA ARG A 48 -9.66 6.48 -8.69
C ARG A 48 -8.47 7.27 -8.16
N LYS A 49 -8.71 8.43 -7.52
CA LYS A 49 -7.67 9.32 -7.02
C LYS A 49 -7.36 9.14 -5.54
N ALA A 50 -7.97 8.15 -4.88
CA ALA A 50 -7.73 7.93 -3.46
C ALA A 50 -6.32 7.39 -3.18
N ILE A 51 -5.70 6.73 -4.16
CA ILE A 51 -4.37 6.13 -4.03
C ILE A 51 -3.40 6.89 -4.93
N SER A 52 -2.32 7.39 -4.35
CA SER A 52 -1.22 8.00 -5.09
C SER A 52 -0.14 6.96 -5.30
N TYR A 53 0.02 6.50 -6.53
CA TYR A 53 1.05 5.51 -6.89
C TYR A 53 2.37 6.19 -7.25
N GLU A 54 3.49 5.51 -6.95
CA GLU A 54 4.83 5.97 -7.33
C GLU A 54 5.11 7.41 -6.88
N ARG A 55 4.70 7.73 -5.66
CA ARG A 55 4.85 9.10 -5.16
C ARG A 55 6.30 9.40 -4.81
N ARG A 56 6.81 10.50 -5.31
CA ARG A 56 8.15 10.97 -4.98
C ARG A 56 8.26 11.38 -3.52
N SER A 57 9.33 10.95 -2.88
CA SER A 57 9.62 11.33 -1.51
C SER A 57 11.11 11.25 -1.27
N ASN A 58 11.64 12.10 -0.40
CA ASN A 58 13.04 12.07 -0.04
C ASN A 58 13.25 11.13 1.15
N ARG A 59 14.31 10.34 1.09
CA ARG A 59 14.70 9.47 2.20
C ARG A 59 15.35 10.30 3.29
N ALA A 60 14.88 10.15 4.52
CA ALA A 60 15.43 10.89 5.66
C ALA A 60 16.91 10.57 5.89
N SER A 61 17.31 9.31 5.71
CA SER A 61 18.68 8.86 5.97
C SER A 61 19.70 9.37 4.96
N THR A 62 19.30 9.58 3.71
CA THR A 62 20.24 9.95 2.63
C THR A 62 19.95 11.30 1.97
N GLY A 63 18.74 11.83 2.16
CA GLY A 63 18.25 13.00 1.44
C GLY A 63 17.99 12.75 -0.04
N ARG A 64 18.21 11.52 -0.51
CA ARG A 64 17.99 11.18 -1.92
C ARG A 64 16.53 10.95 -2.20
N GLN A 65 16.11 11.37 -3.40
CA GLN A 65 14.77 11.15 -3.87
C GLN A 65 14.53 9.66 -4.20
N GLY A 66 13.37 9.16 -3.83
CA GLY A 66 12.89 7.84 -4.20
C GLY A 66 11.40 7.89 -4.42
N TYR A 67 10.75 6.73 -4.41
CA TYR A 67 9.32 6.62 -4.66
C TYR A 67 8.66 5.76 -3.61
N ILE A 68 7.53 6.22 -3.10
CA ILE A 68 6.59 5.43 -2.30
C ILE A 68 5.72 4.67 -3.29
N ASP A 69 5.62 3.34 -3.18
CA ASP A 69 4.85 2.54 -4.13
C ASP A 69 3.39 2.97 -4.19
N ALA A 70 2.75 3.09 -3.03
CA ALA A 70 1.39 3.65 -2.97
C ALA A 70 1.17 4.36 -1.64
N LEU A 71 0.48 5.49 -1.71
CA LEU A 71 0.10 6.26 -0.53
C LEU A 71 -1.38 6.59 -0.59
N ILE A 72 -2.08 6.28 0.49
CA ILE A 72 -3.43 6.78 0.74
C ILE A 72 -3.26 7.84 1.82
N PRO A 73 -3.26 9.13 1.45
CA PRO A 73 -2.88 10.20 2.37
C PRO A 73 -3.65 10.15 3.70
N GLY A 74 -2.91 10.20 4.80
CA GLY A 74 -3.47 10.15 6.15
C GLY A 74 -3.94 8.77 6.60
N LYS A 75 -3.88 7.75 5.76
CA LYS A 75 -4.42 6.41 6.05
C LYS A 75 -3.38 5.31 5.98
N ALA A 76 -2.77 5.09 4.82
CA ALA A 76 -1.87 3.96 4.63
C ALA A 76 -0.75 4.27 3.64
N LEU A 77 0.41 3.70 3.90
CA LEU A 77 1.52 3.64 2.97
C LEU A 77 1.75 2.16 2.66
N ILE A 78 1.87 1.84 1.38
CA ILE A 78 2.07 0.47 0.91
C ILE A 78 3.42 0.36 0.22
N GLU A 79 4.25 -0.55 0.68
CA GLU A 79 5.50 -0.94 0.03
C GLU A 79 5.39 -2.38 -0.44
N MET A 80 5.65 -2.57 -1.72
CA MET A 80 5.61 -3.88 -2.36
C MET A 80 7.04 -4.35 -2.64
N LYS A 81 7.26 -5.63 -2.49
CA LYS A 81 8.51 -6.27 -2.90
C LYS A 81 8.18 -7.52 -3.73
N SER A 82 9.07 -7.88 -4.63
CA SER A 82 8.95 -9.16 -5.32
C SER A 82 9.09 -10.31 -4.33
N ALA A 83 8.42 -11.41 -4.61
CA ALA A 83 8.42 -12.58 -3.73
C ALA A 83 9.84 -13.00 -3.35
N GLY A 84 10.05 -13.29 -2.07
CA GLY A 84 11.34 -13.71 -1.53
C GLY A 84 12.29 -12.58 -1.14
N LYS A 85 11.88 -11.32 -1.29
CA LYS A 85 12.70 -10.18 -0.85
C LYS A 85 12.50 -9.93 0.64
N ASP A 86 13.48 -9.19 1.22
CA ASP A 86 13.48 -8.88 2.65
C ASP A 86 12.42 -7.83 3.00
N LEU A 87 11.37 -8.27 3.70
CA LEU A 87 10.27 -7.38 4.10
C LEU A 87 10.69 -6.42 5.23
N ASP A 88 11.64 -6.78 6.08
CA ASP A 88 12.14 -5.87 7.10
C ASP A 88 12.83 -4.66 6.48
N ARG A 89 13.55 -4.88 5.40
CA ARG A 89 14.16 -3.80 4.63
C ARG A 89 13.12 -2.90 3.98
N ALA A 90 12.04 -3.47 3.49
CA ALA A 90 10.93 -2.71 2.92
C ALA A 90 10.28 -1.81 3.98
N GLU A 91 10.11 -2.31 5.20
CA GLU A 91 9.59 -1.53 6.32
C GLU A 91 10.51 -0.35 6.65
N GLU A 92 11.81 -0.60 6.75
CA GLU A 92 12.79 0.47 7.01
C GLU A 92 12.74 1.55 5.92
N GLN A 93 12.62 1.14 4.66
CA GLN A 93 12.51 2.05 3.52
C GLN A 93 11.24 2.89 3.61
N ALA A 94 10.12 2.29 3.95
CA ALA A 94 8.85 2.98 4.11
C ALA A 94 8.93 4.03 5.22
N LEU A 95 9.49 3.69 6.37
CA LEU A 95 9.68 4.60 7.48
C LEU A 95 10.59 5.77 7.11
N ASP A 96 11.60 5.50 6.29
CA ASP A 96 12.55 6.53 5.84
C ASP A 96 11.89 7.60 4.96
N TYR A 97 10.85 7.23 4.22
CA TYR A 97 10.10 8.18 3.38
C TYR A 97 9.06 9.00 4.16
N ILE A 98 8.54 8.48 5.26
CA ILE A 98 7.46 9.13 6.01
C ILE A 98 7.84 10.53 6.48
N HIS A 99 9.11 10.74 6.82
CA HIS A 99 9.60 12.03 7.31
C HIS A 99 9.43 13.18 6.32
N ASP A 100 9.35 12.88 5.03
CA ASP A 100 9.19 13.88 3.97
C ASP A 100 7.73 14.23 3.70
N LEU A 101 6.80 13.52 4.30
CA LEU A 101 5.36 13.75 4.10
C LEU A 101 4.86 14.88 4.99
N ALA A 102 3.88 15.64 4.48
CA ALA A 102 3.16 16.60 5.29
C ALA A 102 2.39 15.87 6.40
N ASP A 103 2.19 16.54 7.54
CA ASP A 103 1.52 15.93 8.70
C ASP A 103 0.17 15.31 8.36
N VAL A 104 -0.64 16.00 7.53
CA VAL A 104 -1.95 15.50 7.12
C VAL A 104 -1.88 14.26 6.25
N GLU A 105 -0.73 14.00 5.64
CA GLU A 105 -0.49 12.85 4.76
C GLU A 105 0.12 11.66 5.49
N THR A 106 0.59 11.86 6.72
CA THR A 106 1.26 10.81 7.49
C THR A 106 0.33 9.62 7.68
N PRO A 107 0.75 8.43 7.22
CA PRO A 107 -0.12 7.26 7.29
C PRO A 107 -0.24 6.71 8.71
N ARG A 108 -1.38 6.10 8.99
CA ARG A 108 -1.62 5.37 10.24
C ARG A 108 -1.20 3.91 10.14
N LEU A 109 -1.14 3.38 8.93
CA LEU A 109 -0.79 1.99 8.66
C LEU A 109 0.33 1.92 7.65
N LEU A 110 1.24 0.98 7.88
CA LEU A 110 2.21 0.55 6.88
C LEU A 110 1.82 -0.85 6.44
N ILE A 111 1.69 -1.04 5.14
CA ILE A 111 1.40 -2.34 4.55
C ILE A 111 2.62 -2.74 3.72
N ILE A 112 3.28 -3.80 4.14
CA ILE A 112 4.46 -4.32 3.47
C ILE A 112 4.11 -5.69 2.94
N SER A 113 4.30 -5.90 1.65
CA SER A 113 3.92 -7.17 1.02
C SER A 113 4.91 -7.57 -0.08
N ASP A 114 5.00 -8.86 -0.33
CA ASP A 114 5.78 -9.43 -1.44
C ASP A 114 4.89 -10.05 -2.51
#